data_5413a9166f90466a9266c44d36316854
#
_entry.id   5413a9166f90466a9266c44d36316854
#
_cell.length_a   1.000
_cell.length_b   1.000
_cell.length_c   1.000
_cell.angle_alpha   90.00
_cell.angle_beta   90.00
_cell.angle_gamma   90.00
#
_symmetry.space_group_name_H-M   'P 1'
#
loop_
_entity.id
_entity.type
_entity.pdbx_description
1 polymer ?
#
loop_
_entity_poly.entity_id
_entity_poly.type
_entity_poly.pdbx_seq_one_letter_code
_entity_poly.pdbx_strand_id
1 'polypeptide(L)'
;MTVIQNQTTIHKPVTEVYAFLADCNNHEQLMPENIYNWSSTRDEAQFTIQNMAKLALKVDRRAENSEVVFVLSEKAPFDVTLRWKVVPQGDHVTSAELVIEADLNMMMKMLAAKPLQKLVDSQVEKLREVLV
;
A
#
# COMPACT_ATOMS: atom_id res chain seq x y z
N MET A 1 -17.97 1.41 5.00
CA MET A 1 -16.58 1.60 4.58
C MET A 1 -16.20 0.53 3.56
N THR A 2 -15.49 0.91 2.52
CA THR A 2 -15.07 -0.02 1.49
C THR A 2 -13.69 -0.58 1.85
N VAL A 3 -13.57 -1.89 1.84
CA VAL A 3 -12.30 -2.58 2.13
C VAL A 3 -11.82 -3.27 0.86
N ILE A 4 -10.57 -3.01 0.49
CA ILE A 4 -9.91 -3.59 -0.67
C ILE A 4 -8.63 -4.21 -0.18
N GLN A 5 -8.42 -5.49 -0.45
CA GLN A 5 -7.30 -6.22 0.13
C GLN A 5 -6.79 -7.32 -0.79
N ASN A 6 -5.53 -7.68 -0.58
CA ASN A 6 -4.89 -8.83 -1.21
C ASN A 6 -3.68 -9.22 -0.38
N GLN A 7 -3.22 -10.45 -0.54
CA GLN A 7 -2.08 -10.97 0.20
C GLN A 7 -1.24 -11.88 -0.67
N THR A 8 0.01 -12.06 -0.24
CA THR A 8 0.94 -12.96 -0.92
C THR A 8 1.91 -13.55 0.09
N THR A 9 2.64 -14.57 -0.34
CA THR A 9 3.71 -15.18 0.44
C THR A 9 5.05 -14.79 -0.17
N ILE A 10 5.95 -14.28 0.68
CA ILE A 10 7.29 -13.85 0.30
C ILE A 10 8.30 -14.81 0.92
N HIS A 11 9.22 -15.34 0.12
CA HIS A 11 10.25 -16.26 0.61
C HIS A 11 11.48 -15.50 1.11
N LYS A 12 11.23 -14.65 2.14
CA LYS A 12 12.22 -13.84 2.83
C LYS A 12 11.84 -13.73 4.30
N PRO A 13 12.82 -13.48 5.18
CA PRO A 13 12.52 -13.25 6.61
C PRO A 13 11.63 -12.03 6.81
N VAL A 14 10.82 -12.06 7.86
CA VAL A 14 9.90 -10.95 8.17
C VAL A 14 10.65 -9.62 8.37
N THR A 15 11.86 -9.65 8.91
CA THR A 15 12.66 -8.44 9.10
C THR A 15 12.98 -7.76 7.78
N GLU A 16 13.27 -8.54 6.74
CA GLU A 16 13.60 -8.02 5.42
C GLU A 16 12.37 -7.45 4.71
N VAL A 17 11.25 -8.16 4.78
CA VAL A 17 9.98 -7.71 4.19
C VAL A 17 9.51 -6.43 4.89
N TYR A 18 9.54 -6.42 6.22
CA TYR A 18 9.15 -5.24 6.99
C TYR A 18 10.03 -4.03 6.66
N ALA A 19 11.35 -4.22 6.64
CA ALA A 19 12.28 -3.13 6.37
C ALA A 19 12.03 -2.50 5.00
N PHE A 20 11.71 -3.30 4.00
CA PHE A 20 11.36 -2.82 2.67
C PHE A 20 10.09 -1.95 2.71
N LEU A 21 9.04 -2.46 3.35
CA LEU A 21 7.74 -1.76 3.40
C LEU A 21 7.75 -0.55 4.31
N ALA A 22 8.66 -0.48 5.28
CA ALA A 22 8.73 0.63 6.23
C ALA A 22 9.29 1.92 5.61
N ASP A 23 9.91 1.84 4.44
CA ASP A 23 10.47 3.01 3.74
C ASP A 23 9.60 3.34 2.54
N CYS A 24 8.92 4.49 2.57
CA CYS A 24 8.03 4.90 1.48
C CYS A 24 8.72 5.02 0.13
N ASN A 25 10.03 5.30 0.11
CA ASN A 25 10.78 5.37 -1.13
C ASN A 25 10.79 4.06 -1.91
N ASN A 26 10.61 2.93 -1.23
CA ASN A 26 10.59 1.62 -1.87
C ASN A 26 9.27 1.32 -2.56
N HIS A 27 8.21 2.05 -2.24
CA HIS A 27 6.86 1.75 -2.75
C HIS A 27 6.66 2.16 -4.21
N GLU A 28 7.46 3.07 -4.73
CA GLU A 28 7.34 3.50 -6.13
C GLU A 28 7.44 2.31 -7.09
N GLN A 29 8.36 1.40 -6.83
CA GLN A 29 8.58 0.23 -7.69
C GLN A 29 7.45 -0.81 -7.61
N LEU A 30 6.50 -0.62 -6.70
CA LEU A 30 5.34 -1.49 -6.55
C LEU A 30 4.11 -0.96 -7.31
N MET A 31 4.19 0.25 -7.86
CA MET A 31 3.03 0.93 -8.42
C MET A 31 2.70 0.47 -9.83
N PRO A 32 1.38 0.40 -10.16
CA PRO A 32 0.96 0.11 -11.53
C PRO A 32 1.17 1.32 -12.46
N GLU A 33 1.01 1.11 -13.74
CA GLU A 33 1.28 2.13 -14.78
C GLU A 33 0.33 3.33 -14.71
N ASN A 34 -0.80 3.21 -14.04
CA ASN A 34 -1.75 4.33 -13.90
C ASN A 34 -1.43 5.25 -12.72
N ILE A 35 -0.29 5.05 -12.07
CA ILE A 35 0.21 5.92 -11.01
C ILE A 35 1.32 6.79 -11.61
N TYR A 36 1.23 8.09 -11.40
CA TYR A 36 2.23 9.03 -11.89
C TYR A 36 2.45 10.19 -10.93
N ASN A 37 3.45 11.03 -11.24
CA ASN A 37 3.85 12.16 -10.38
C ASN A 37 4.23 11.71 -8.97
N TRP A 38 4.97 10.61 -8.89
CA TRP A 38 5.44 10.08 -7.61
C TRP A 38 6.49 11.00 -6.98
N SER A 39 6.34 11.25 -5.69
CA SER A 39 7.33 11.94 -4.87
C SER A 39 7.28 11.33 -3.48
N SER A 40 8.43 11.06 -2.89
CA SER A 40 8.45 10.41 -1.58
C SER A 40 9.69 10.78 -0.76
N THR A 41 9.53 10.60 0.54
CA THR A 41 10.62 10.53 1.51
C THR A 41 10.45 9.18 2.21
N ARG A 42 11.22 8.94 3.25
CA ARG A 42 11.08 7.70 4.02
C ARG A 42 9.69 7.61 4.68
N ASP A 43 9.14 8.75 5.12
CA ASP A 43 7.93 8.79 5.94
C ASP A 43 6.67 9.25 5.20
N GLU A 44 6.79 9.69 3.96
CA GLU A 44 5.68 10.24 3.20
C GLU A 44 5.77 9.85 1.73
N ALA A 45 4.63 9.83 1.06
CA ALA A 45 4.56 9.62 -0.38
C ALA A 45 3.36 10.38 -0.94
N GLN A 46 3.53 10.93 -2.14
CA GLN A 46 2.41 11.53 -2.86
C GLN A 46 2.47 11.09 -4.32
N PHE A 47 1.31 10.90 -4.88
CA PHE A 47 1.17 10.41 -6.25
C PHE A 47 -0.24 10.69 -6.77
N THR A 48 -0.39 10.56 -8.09
CA THR A 48 -1.71 10.71 -8.73
C THR A 48 -2.15 9.38 -9.29
N ILE A 49 -3.40 9.02 -9.01
CA ILE A 49 -4.05 7.86 -9.61
C ILE A 49 -4.81 8.38 -10.82
N GLN A 50 -4.45 7.91 -12.01
CA GLN A 50 -5.03 8.36 -13.27
C GLN A 50 -6.56 8.27 -13.25
N ASN A 51 -7.22 9.37 -13.64
CA ASN A 51 -8.68 9.49 -13.70
C ASN A 51 -9.39 9.36 -12.35
N MET A 52 -8.66 9.50 -11.25
CA MET A 52 -9.26 9.39 -9.93
C MET A 52 -8.87 10.55 -9.01
N ALA A 53 -7.67 10.56 -8.47
CA ALA A 53 -7.29 11.57 -7.48
C ALA A 53 -5.79 11.60 -7.21
N LYS A 54 -5.32 12.73 -6.69
CA LYS A 54 -4.00 12.85 -6.08
C LYS A 54 -4.13 12.44 -4.62
N LEU A 55 -3.25 11.59 -4.15
CA LEU A 55 -3.17 11.16 -2.76
C LEU A 55 -1.82 11.54 -2.17
N ALA A 56 -1.84 12.11 -0.98
CA ALA A 56 -0.66 12.37 -0.19
C ALA A 56 -0.79 11.60 1.11
N LEU A 57 0.14 10.69 1.34
CA LEU A 57 0.11 9.76 2.47
C LEU A 57 1.32 9.96 3.36
N LYS A 58 1.13 9.69 4.65
CA LYS A 58 2.23 9.66 5.61
C LYS A 58 2.12 8.41 6.45
N VAL A 59 3.26 7.98 6.98
CA VAL A 59 3.27 6.87 7.94
C VAL A 59 2.64 7.37 9.24
N ASP A 60 1.60 6.68 9.67
CA ASP A 60 0.94 6.94 10.96
C ASP A 60 1.55 6.08 12.05
N ARG A 61 1.90 4.83 11.70
CA ARG A 61 2.42 3.88 12.67
C ARG A 61 3.33 2.86 12.00
N ARG A 62 4.44 2.56 12.69
CA ARG A 62 5.31 1.43 12.36
C ARG A 62 5.37 0.52 13.58
N ALA A 63 4.89 -0.71 13.45
CA ALA A 63 5.04 -1.75 14.45
C ALA A 63 6.08 -2.72 13.91
N GLU A 64 7.27 -2.71 14.46
CA GLU A 64 8.41 -3.46 13.92
C GLU A 64 8.06 -4.92 13.65
N ASN A 65 8.37 -5.37 12.42
CA ASN A 65 8.12 -6.73 11.95
C ASN A 65 6.65 -7.17 12.01
N SER A 66 5.72 -6.22 12.05
CA SER A 66 4.29 -6.50 12.17
C SER A 66 3.45 -5.72 11.17
N GLU A 67 3.51 -4.38 11.19
CA GLU A 67 2.70 -3.59 10.27
C GLU A 67 3.25 -2.19 10.04
N VAL A 68 2.85 -1.60 8.90
CA VAL A 68 3.05 -0.20 8.60
C VAL A 68 1.71 0.37 8.18
N VAL A 69 1.26 1.44 8.85
CA VAL A 69 -0.03 2.06 8.59
C VAL A 69 0.19 3.44 7.99
N PHE A 70 -0.52 3.73 6.90
CA PHE A 70 -0.45 5.01 6.20
C PHE A 70 -1.81 5.69 6.25
N VAL A 71 -1.79 7.00 6.51
CA VAL A 71 -3.00 7.83 6.50
C VAL A 71 -2.77 9.04 5.60
N LEU A 72 -3.83 9.76 5.27
CA LEU A 72 -3.71 10.97 4.47
C LEU A 72 -2.93 12.04 5.24
N SER A 73 -1.99 12.69 4.56
CA SER A 73 -1.27 13.86 5.08
C SER A 73 -1.90 15.17 4.58
N GLU A 74 -2.71 15.10 3.54
CA GLU A 74 -3.42 16.23 2.96
C GLU A 74 -4.86 15.81 2.66
N LYS A 75 -5.74 16.80 2.56
CA LYS A 75 -7.16 16.59 2.24
C LYS A 75 -7.30 15.93 0.86
N ALA A 76 -8.17 14.92 0.80
CA ALA A 76 -8.48 14.20 -0.43
C ALA A 76 -10.00 14.11 -0.59
N PRO A 77 -10.51 13.70 -1.77
CA PRO A 77 -11.95 13.57 -1.99
C PRO A 77 -12.63 12.57 -1.05
N PHE A 78 -11.87 11.67 -0.43
CA PHE A 78 -12.38 10.66 0.51
C PHE A 78 -11.29 10.28 1.50
N ASP A 79 -11.69 9.78 2.66
CA ASP A 79 -10.74 9.26 3.64
C ASP A 79 -10.23 7.89 3.19
N VAL A 80 -8.95 7.64 3.44
CA VAL A 80 -8.32 6.36 3.12
C VAL A 80 -7.23 6.03 4.13
N THR A 81 -7.16 4.76 4.49
CA THR A 81 -6.09 4.20 5.31
C THR A 81 -5.53 2.99 4.59
N LEU A 82 -4.22 2.92 4.48
CA LEU A 82 -3.53 1.77 3.93
C LEU A 82 -2.77 1.08 5.05
N ARG A 83 -2.84 -0.25 5.10
CA ARG A 83 -2.14 -1.03 6.11
C ARG A 83 -1.45 -2.22 5.45
N TRP A 84 -0.13 -2.27 5.58
CA TRP A 84 0.65 -3.44 5.25
C TRP A 84 0.87 -4.24 6.52
N LYS A 85 0.41 -5.49 6.52
CA LYS A 85 0.63 -6.42 7.62
C LYS A 85 1.58 -7.51 7.18
N VAL A 86 2.53 -7.85 8.03
CA VAL A 86 3.49 -8.93 7.76
C VAL A 86 3.44 -9.93 8.91
N VAL A 87 3.39 -11.21 8.58
CA VAL A 87 3.32 -12.29 9.56
C VAL A 87 4.34 -13.35 9.17
N PRO A 88 5.30 -13.68 10.05
CA PRO A 88 6.27 -14.72 9.73
C PRO A 88 5.56 -16.08 9.67
N GLN A 89 5.87 -16.84 8.62
CA GLN A 89 5.36 -18.20 8.44
C GLN A 89 6.47 -19.23 8.64
N GLY A 90 7.70 -18.77 8.88
CA GLY A 90 8.90 -19.54 9.07
C GLY A 90 10.09 -18.60 9.09
N ASP A 91 11.30 -19.14 9.22
CA ASP A 91 12.51 -18.31 9.30
C ASP A 91 12.77 -17.50 8.04
N HIS A 92 12.33 -18.00 6.89
CA HIS A 92 12.57 -17.37 5.60
C HIS A 92 11.30 -17.27 4.76
N VAL A 93 10.13 -17.24 5.40
CA VAL A 93 8.84 -17.15 4.74
C VAL A 93 7.95 -16.18 5.50
N THR A 94 7.36 -15.23 4.80
CA THR A 94 6.51 -14.19 5.37
C THR A 94 5.23 -14.04 4.56
N SER A 95 4.10 -13.95 5.26
CA SER A 95 2.83 -13.54 4.64
C SER A 95 2.75 -12.03 4.69
N ALA A 96 2.47 -11.40 3.55
CA ALA A 96 2.30 -9.95 3.45
C ALA A 96 0.91 -9.63 2.91
N GLU A 97 0.17 -8.79 3.61
CA GLU A 97 -1.19 -8.40 3.25
C GLU A 97 -1.30 -6.88 3.19
N LEU A 98 -1.86 -6.37 2.10
CA LEU A 98 -2.20 -4.96 1.97
C LEU A 98 -3.70 -4.80 2.08
N VAL A 99 -4.14 -3.94 3.01
CA VAL A 99 -5.55 -3.61 3.22
C VAL A 99 -5.72 -2.11 3.03
N ILE A 100 -6.63 -1.73 2.14
CA ILE A 100 -7.05 -0.34 1.98
C ILE A 100 -8.47 -0.22 2.50
N GLU A 101 -8.69 0.70 3.43
CA GLU A 101 -10.01 1.06 3.91
C GLU A 101 -10.30 2.47 3.42
N ALA A 102 -11.36 2.61 2.63
CA ALA A 102 -11.73 3.90 2.04
C ALA A 102 -13.18 4.23 2.32
N ASP A 103 -13.44 5.47 2.73
CA ASP A 103 -14.79 5.96 2.98
C ASP A 103 -15.35 6.53 1.69
N LEU A 104 -16.02 5.68 0.92
CA LEU A 104 -16.55 6.01 -0.39
C LEU A 104 -18.08 6.02 -0.37
N ASN A 105 -18.69 7.10 -0.87
CA ASN A 105 -20.13 7.08 -1.13
C ASN A 105 -20.37 6.20 -2.37
N MET A 106 -21.64 5.96 -2.69
CA MET A 106 -22.00 5.03 -3.78
C MET A 106 -21.41 5.45 -5.12
N MET A 107 -21.45 6.74 -5.45
CA MET A 107 -20.90 7.24 -6.72
C MET A 107 -19.39 7.07 -6.79
N MET A 108 -18.69 7.44 -5.72
CA MET A 108 -17.22 7.30 -5.65
C MET A 108 -16.81 5.84 -5.67
N LYS A 109 -17.59 4.97 -5.04
CA LYS A 109 -17.33 3.53 -5.05
C LYS A 109 -17.34 2.99 -6.48
N MET A 110 -18.27 3.45 -7.31
CA MET A 110 -18.32 3.05 -8.72
C MET A 110 -17.10 3.51 -9.50
N LEU A 111 -16.55 4.69 -9.18
CA LEU A 111 -15.41 5.25 -9.90
C LEU A 111 -14.07 4.74 -9.37
N ALA A 112 -13.97 4.51 -8.06
CA ALA A 112 -12.69 4.28 -7.39
C ALA A 112 -12.41 2.79 -7.12
N ALA A 113 -13.41 1.92 -7.08
CA ALA A 113 -13.19 0.53 -6.69
C ALA A 113 -12.18 -0.20 -7.58
N LYS A 114 -12.29 -0.07 -8.90
CA LYS A 114 -11.36 -0.72 -9.82
C LYS A 114 -9.94 -0.16 -9.74
N PRO A 115 -9.74 1.18 -9.79
CA PRO A 115 -8.38 1.73 -9.63
C PRO A 115 -7.74 1.36 -8.31
N LEU A 116 -8.49 1.34 -7.21
CA LEU A 116 -7.96 0.96 -5.91
C LEU A 116 -7.63 -0.53 -5.84
N GLN A 117 -8.46 -1.38 -6.43
CA GLN A 117 -8.16 -2.82 -6.50
C GLN A 117 -6.89 -3.06 -7.32
N LYS A 118 -6.75 -2.37 -8.45
CA LYS A 118 -5.55 -2.46 -9.27
C LYS A 118 -4.31 -2.01 -8.50
N LEU A 119 -4.44 -0.96 -7.71
CA LEU A 119 -3.35 -0.46 -6.86
C LEU A 119 -2.91 -1.52 -5.85
N VAL A 120 -3.87 -2.15 -5.18
CA VAL A 120 -3.59 -3.20 -4.20
C VAL A 120 -2.96 -4.42 -4.88
N ASP A 121 -3.57 -4.90 -5.95
CA ASP A 121 -3.11 -6.11 -6.65
C ASP A 121 -1.69 -5.94 -7.20
N SER A 122 -1.40 -4.79 -7.79
CA SER A 122 -0.09 -4.49 -8.33
C SER A 122 0.98 -4.46 -7.23
N GLN A 123 0.69 -3.81 -6.11
CA GLN A 123 1.64 -3.71 -5.02
C GLN A 123 1.97 -5.08 -4.43
N VAL A 124 0.95 -5.90 -4.22
CA VAL A 124 1.13 -7.25 -3.65
C VAL A 124 1.94 -8.13 -4.60
N GLU A 125 1.60 -8.12 -5.89
CA GLU A 125 2.30 -8.93 -6.89
C GLU A 125 3.74 -8.48 -7.09
N LYS A 126 3.97 -7.17 -7.22
CA LYS A 126 5.31 -6.63 -7.41
C LYS A 126 6.20 -6.78 -6.19
N LEU A 127 5.61 -6.73 -5.00
CA LEU A 127 6.37 -7.00 -3.77
C LEU A 127 6.99 -8.38 -3.83
N ARG A 128 6.22 -9.39 -4.24
CA ARG A 128 6.71 -10.74 -4.38
C ARG A 128 7.82 -10.83 -5.44
N GLU A 129 7.68 -10.10 -6.53
CA GLU A 129 8.69 -10.09 -7.60
C GLU A 129 9.98 -9.40 -7.18
N VAL A 130 9.88 -8.27 -6.48
CA VAL A 130 11.03 -7.48 -6.05
C VAL A 130 11.82 -8.18 -4.95
N LEU A 131 11.15 -8.90 -4.07
CA LEU A 131 11.77 -9.61 -2.94
C LEU A 131 11.96 -11.12 -3.23
N VAL A 132 12.32 -11.42 -4.43
CA VAL A 132 12.66 -12.81 -4.81
C VAL A 132 14.00 -13.25 -4.24
#